data_fac113cdc2239d15a1557924b392806f
#
_entry.id   fac113cdc2239d15a1557924b392806f
#
_cell.length_a   1.000
_cell.length_b   1.000
_cell.length_c   1.000
_cell.angle_alpha   90.00
_cell.angle_beta   90.00
_cell.angle_gamma   90.00
#
_symmetry.space_group_name_H-M   'P 1'
#
loop_
_entity.id
_entity.type
_entity.pdbx_description
1 polymer ?
#
loop_
_entity_poly.entity_id
_entity_poly.type
_entity_poly.pdbx_seq_one_letter_code
_entity_poly.pdbx_strand_id
1 'polypeptide(L)'
;MSIDEQSMSDLPIGKSFEDPSHESQYIFRQILKSMSEPGSIVKLNTQIVPPPPLSIATAAICLSLLDFETKLWIDSSLDTDEAKQYLKFHTGLKIADQPQQANFCILGTQIPNLDVFNSGTEDYPESGATLIIQTDEITDQAQLQLEGPGIETS
;
A
#
# COMPACT_ATOMS: atom_id res chain seq x y z
N MET A 1 -28.14 -23.96 8.94
CA MET A 1 -27.57 -23.04 9.94
C MET A 1 -27.23 -21.76 9.23
N SER A 2 -28.05 -20.75 9.40
CA SER A 2 -27.78 -19.42 8.85
C SER A 2 -26.74 -18.77 9.75
N ILE A 3 -25.57 -18.51 9.22
CA ILE A 3 -24.58 -17.67 9.90
C ILE A 3 -25.12 -16.25 9.76
N ASP A 4 -25.46 -15.64 10.90
CA ASP A 4 -26.00 -14.29 10.96
C ASP A 4 -25.06 -13.29 10.28
N GLU A 5 -25.52 -12.71 9.18
CA GLU A 5 -24.87 -11.54 8.51
C GLU A 5 -24.73 -10.32 9.45
N GLN A 6 -25.34 -10.36 10.62
CA GLN A 6 -25.34 -9.32 11.64
C GLN A 6 -24.06 -9.29 12.50
N SER A 7 -23.24 -10.35 12.46
CA SER A 7 -22.02 -10.45 13.28
C SER A 7 -20.79 -9.77 12.68
N MET A 8 -20.82 -9.35 11.39
CA MET A 8 -19.69 -8.72 10.73
C MET A 8 -19.63 -7.18 10.86
N SER A 9 -20.70 -6.55 11.38
CA SER A 9 -20.76 -5.08 11.49
C SER A 9 -20.20 -4.50 12.78
N ASP A 10 -19.85 -5.32 13.78
CA ASP A 10 -19.48 -4.89 15.12
C ASP A 10 -17.98 -4.97 15.44
N LEU A 11 -17.13 -5.33 14.48
CA LEU A 11 -15.69 -5.24 14.68
C LEU A 11 -15.28 -3.76 14.62
N PRO A 12 -14.51 -3.26 15.61
CA PRO A 12 -14.07 -1.88 15.57
C PRO A 12 -13.18 -1.69 14.36
N ILE A 13 -13.68 -0.93 13.38
CA ILE A 13 -12.88 -0.48 12.24
C ILE A 13 -11.73 0.34 12.81
N GLY A 14 -10.50 -0.01 12.48
CA GLY A 14 -9.31 0.66 12.99
C GLY A 14 -9.31 2.17 12.72
N LYS A 15 -8.55 2.91 13.51
CA LYS A 15 -8.47 4.38 13.42
C LYS A 15 -7.77 4.80 12.13
N SER A 16 -8.42 5.70 11.37
CA SER A 16 -7.87 6.38 10.19
C SER A 16 -7.36 7.78 10.55
N PHE A 17 -7.10 8.61 9.54
CA PHE A 17 -6.73 10.01 9.71
C PHE A 17 -7.80 10.79 10.47
N GLU A 18 -7.38 11.64 11.39
CA GLU A 18 -8.29 12.57 12.10
C GLU A 18 -8.65 13.76 11.21
N ASP A 19 -7.66 14.30 10.49
CA ASP A 19 -7.84 15.30 9.44
C ASP A 19 -7.37 14.71 8.10
N PRO A 20 -8.27 14.03 7.35
CA PRO A 20 -7.90 13.34 6.12
C PRO A 20 -7.23 14.23 5.09
N SER A 21 -7.63 15.50 4.99
CA SER A 21 -7.08 16.42 3.99
C SER A 21 -5.63 16.78 4.28
N HIS A 22 -5.32 17.16 5.51
CA HIS A 22 -3.96 17.55 5.88
C HIS A 22 -3.02 16.37 6.02
N GLU A 23 -3.48 15.28 6.65
CA GLU A 23 -2.65 14.12 6.90
C GLU A 23 -2.35 13.36 5.61
N SER A 24 -3.32 13.16 4.71
CA SER A 24 -3.06 12.52 3.44
C SER A 24 -2.11 13.35 2.57
N GLN A 25 -2.25 14.69 2.59
CA GLN A 25 -1.35 15.58 1.88
C GLN A 25 0.09 15.52 2.44
N TYR A 26 0.23 15.45 3.77
CA TYR A 26 1.53 15.24 4.41
C TYR A 26 2.17 13.92 3.99
N ILE A 27 1.43 12.80 4.09
CA ILE A 27 1.90 11.46 3.70
C ILE A 27 2.27 11.44 2.21
N PHE A 28 1.43 12.01 1.35
CA PHE A 28 1.69 12.09 -0.09
C PHE A 28 3.03 12.79 -0.39
N ARG A 29 3.33 13.91 0.30
CA ARG A 29 4.62 14.60 0.13
C ARG A 29 5.81 13.75 0.57
N GLN A 30 5.64 12.95 1.65
CA GLN A 30 6.71 12.05 2.10
C GLN A 30 6.94 10.92 1.09
N ILE A 31 5.87 10.39 0.47
CA ILE A 31 5.97 9.39 -0.60
C ILE A 31 6.70 9.98 -1.81
N LEU A 32 6.30 11.18 -2.27
CA LEU A 32 6.97 11.85 -3.38
C LEU A 32 8.46 12.08 -3.10
N LYS A 33 8.81 12.47 -1.87
CA LYS A 33 10.20 12.66 -1.47
C LYS A 33 10.97 11.35 -1.57
N SER A 34 10.47 10.26 -1.01
CA SER A 34 11.17 8.96 -1.06
C SER A 34 11.28 8.41 -2.49
N MET A 35 10.32 8.70 -3.37
CA MET A 35 10.39 8.31 -4.77
C MET A 35 11.37 9.17 -5.59
N SER A 36 11.53 10.44 -5.24
CA SER A 36 12.50 11.33 -5.89
C SER A 36 13.94 11.09 -5.43
N GLU A 37 14.11 10.45 -4.28
CA GLU A 37 15.41 10.12 -3.69
C GLU A 37 15.48 8.62 -3.41
N PRO A 38 15.60 7.75 -4.45
CA PRO A 38 15.60 6.30 -4.29
C PRO A 38 16.65 5.84 -3.28
N GLY A 39 16.25 4.94 -2.36
CA GLY A 39 17.10 4.46 -1.27
C GLY A 39 17.02 5.31 0.01
N SER A 40 16.35 6.48 -0.03
CA SER A 40 16.14 7.27 1.18
C SER A 40 15.08 6.63 2.09
N ILE A 41 15.29 6.73 3.42
CA ILE A 41 14.33 6.30 4.42
C ILE A 41 13.57 7.51 4.93
N VAL A 42 12.26 7.46 4.84
CA VAL A 42 11.36 8.51 5.33
C VAL A 42 10.50 7.95 6.46
N LYS A 43 10.46 8.66 7.58
CA LYS A 43 9.62 8.30 8.73
C LYS A 43 8.28 9.02 8.62
N LEU A 44 7.20 8.26 8.63
CA LEU A 44 5.84 8.80 8.64
C LEU A 44 5.40 9.11 10.07
N ASN A 45 4.90 10.32 10.30
CA ASN A 45 4.29 10.72 11.56
C ASN A 45 2.77 10.71 11.40
N THR A 46 2.11 9.72 11.96
CA THR A 46 0.65 9.55 11.91
C THR A 46 0.16 8.82 13.14
N GLN A 47 -1.11 9.01 13.48
CA GLN A 47 -1.80 8.41 14.63
C GLN A 47 -2.82 7.34 14.22
N ILE A 48 -2.75 6.85 12.97
CA ILE A 48 -3.64 5.79 12.51
C ILE A 48 -3.35 4.48 13.23
N VAL A 49 -4.37 3.65 13.38
CA VAL A 49 -4.27 2.32 14.02
C VAL A 49 -4.95 1.32 13.08
N PRO A 50 -4.23 0.82 12.07
CA PRO A 50 -4.77 -0.20 11.18
C PRO A 50 -4.88 -1.56 11.88
N PRO A 51 -5.78 -2.44 11.43
CA PRO A 51 -5.82 -3.80 11.93
C PRO A 51 -4.60 -4.60 11.46
N PRO A 52 -4.10 -5.53 12.29
CA PRO A 52 -3.10 -6.48 11.82
C PRO A 52 -3.61 -7.30 10.60
N PRO A 53 -2.75 -7.69 9.66
CA PRO A 53 -1.30 -7.55 9.65
C PRO A 53 -0.76 -6.26 8.99
N LEU A 54 -1.63 -5.29 8.67
CA LEU A 54 -1.19 -4.05 8.04
C LEU A 54 -0.29 -3.23 8.97
N SER A 55 0.88 -2.84 8.47
CA SER A 55 1.73 -1.86 9.14
C SER A 55 1.14 -0.45 9.03
N ILE A 56 1.51 0.42 9.98
CA ILE A 56 1.10 1.83 9.94
C ILE A 56 1.54 2.49 8.62
N ALA A 57 2.77 2.21 8.16
CA ALA A 57 3.29 2.78 6.92
C ALA A 57 2.48 2.32 5.69
N THR A 58 2.23 1.02 5.56
CA THR A 58 1.41 0.46 4.46
C THR A 58 0.01 1.07 4.45
N ALA A 59 -0.64 1.11 5.61
CA ALA A 59 -1.98 1.68 5.73
C ALA A 59 -1.99 3.18 5.39
N ALA A 60 -1.03 3.96 5.89
CA ALA A 60 -0.92 5.39 5.60
C ALA A 60 -0.75 5.68 4.10
N ILE A 61 0.08 4.88 3.41
CA ILE A 61 0.26 4.96 1.96
C ILE A 61 -1.08 4.69 1.26
N CYS A 62 -1.77 3.60 1.63
CA CYS A 62 -3.06 3.26 1.04
C CYS A 62 -4.12 4.35 1.26
N LEU A 63 -4.23 4.86 2.49
CA LEU A 63 -5.19 5.92 2.82
C LEU A 63 -4.93 7.24 2.07
N SER A 64 -3.68 7.46 1.63
CA SER A 64 -3.29 8.68 0.92
C SER A 64 -3.38 8.57 -0.59
N LEU A 65 -3.20 7.38 -1.15
CA LEU A 65 -3.08 7.18 -2.60
C LEU A 65 -4.29 6.49 -3.23
N LEU A 66 -5.08 5.73 -2.48
CA LEU A 66 -6.13 4.91 -3.02
C LEU A 66 -7.51 5.54 -2.78
N ASP A 67 -8.41 5.33 -3.74
CA ASP A 67 -9.77 5.83 -3.73
C ASP A 67 -10.75 4.82 -4.36
N PHE A 68 -11.99 5.23 -4.58
CA PHE A 68 -13.06 4.39 -5.14
C PHE A 68 -12.83 3.96 -6.61
N GLU A 69 -11.93 4.61 -7.33
CA GLU A 69 -11.54 4.21 -8.70
C GLU A 69 -10.41 3.19 -8.71
N THR A 70 -9.70 3.05 -7.59
CA THR A 70 -8.52 2.21 -7.46
C THR A 70 -8.86 0.75 -7.21
N LYS A 71 -8.14 -0.15 -7.88
CA LYS A 71 -8.15 -1.59 -7.63
C LYS A 71 -6.88 -2.01 -6.90
N LEU A 72 -7.06 -2.64 -5.75
CA LEU A 72 -6.00 -3.14 -4.89
C LEU A 72 -5.99 -4.66 -4.85
N TRP A 73 -4.83 -5.25 -5.08
CA TRP A 73 -4.58 -6.66 -4.77
C TRP A 73 -3.69 -6.78 -3.53
N ILE A 74 -3.98 -7.76 -2.68
CA ILE A 74 -3.26 -7.99 -1.42
C ILE A 74 -2.70 -9.41 -1.45
N ASP A 75 -1.40 -9.54 -1.18
CA ASP A 75 -0.74 -10.84 -1.05
C ASP A 75 -1.36 -11.66 0.10
N SER A 76 -1.43 -12.98 -0.09
CA SER A 76 -2.06 -13.91 0.85
C SER A 76 -1.53 -13.84 2.27
N SER A 77 -0.28 -13.42 2.46
CA SER A 77 0.32 -13.23 3.80
C SER A 77 -0.28 -12.03 4.57
N LEU A 78 -0.90 -11.09 3.87
CA LEU A 78 -1.48 -9.87 4.41
C LEU A 78 -3.00 -9.77 4.17
N ASP A 79 -3.57 -10.71 3.42
CA ASP A 79 -4.98 -10.73 3.02
C ASP A 79 -5.87 -11.26 4.16
N THR A 80 -6.32 -10.35 5.02
CA THR A 80 -7.33 -10.62 6.06
C THR A 80 -8.60 -9.83 5.78
N ASP A 81 -9.72 -10.31 6.29
CA ASP A 81 -11.01 -9.63 6.12
C ASP A 81 -11.00 -8.27 6.82
N GLU A 82 -10.36 -8.17 7.98
CA GLU A 82 -10.21 -6.92 8.73
C GLU A 82 -9.40 -5.90 7.95
N ALA A 83 -8.27 -6.30 7.33
CA ALA A 83 -7.45 -5.42 6.50
C ALA A 83 -8.23 -4.91 5.28
N LYS A 84 -8.93 -5.81 4.57
CA LYS A 84 -9.78 -5.44 3.44
C LYS A 84 -10.91 -4.51 3.84
N GLN A 85 -11.60 -4.81 4.94
CA GLN A 85 -12.69 -3.98 5.46
C GLN A 85 -12.21 -2.59 5.85
N TYR A 86 -11.09 -2.48 6.55
CA TYR A 86 -10.47 -1.21 6.93
C TYR A 86 -10.17 -0.35 5.70
N LEU A 87 -9.46 -0.91 4.72
CA LEU A 87 -9.09 -0.17 3.52
C LEU A 87 -10.32 0.23 2.69
N LYS A 88 -11.26 -0.70 2.45
CA LYS A 88 -12.49 -0.40 1.73
C LYS A 88 -13.32 0.69 2.40
N PHE A 89 -13.46 0.63 3.73
CA PHE A 89 -14.26 1.59 4.47
C PHE A 89 -13.70 3.01 4.36
N HIS A 90 -12.38 3.16 4.49
CA HIS A 90 -11.76 4.48 4.54
C HIS A 90 -11.43 5.07 3.16
N THR A 91 -11.28 4.26 2.11
CA THR A 91 -10.89 4.73 0.78
C THR A 91 -11.95 4.52 -0.29
N GLY A 92 -12.89 3.59 -0.07
CA GLY A 92 -13.85 3.18 -1.08
C GLY A 92 -13.27 2.29 -2.19
N LEU A 93 -12.00 1.89 -2.09
CA LEU A 93 -11.32 1.09 -3.10
C LEU A 93 -12.01 -0.24 -3.41
N LYS A 94 -11.63 -0.85 -4.53
CA LYS A 94 -12.08 -2.17 -4.95
C LYS A 94 -10.96 -3.19 -4.77
N ILE A 95 -11.29 -4.37 -4.24
CA ILE A 95 -10.33 -5.47 -4.18
C ILE A 95 -10.31 -6.20 -5.53
N ALA A 96 -9.12 -6.42 -6.05
CA ALA A 96 -8.89 -7.20 -7.27
C ALA A 96 -8.68 -8.68 -6.89
N ASP A 97 -9.27 -9.59 -7.68
CA ASP A 97 -9.11 -11.04 -7.48
C ASP A 97 -7.75 -11.54 -7.97
N GLN A 98 -7.16 -10.83 -8.93
CA GLN A 98 -5.89 -11.20 -9.55
C GLN A 98 -4.94 -9.99 -9.59
N PRO A 99 -3.62 -10.20 -9.40
CA PRO A 99 -2.65 -9.10 -9.38
C PRO A 99 -2.57 -8.32 -10.71
N GLN A 100 -2.82 -8.98 -11.85
CA GLN A 100 -2.83 -8.33 -13.16
C GLN A 100 -3.92 -7.28 -13.33
N GLN A 101 -4.98 -7.35 -12.52
CA GLN A 101 -6.13 -6.44 -12.59
C GLN A 101 -5.99 -5.23 -11.66
N ALA A 102 -4.96 -5.21 -10.84
CA ALA A 102 -4.77 -4.20 -9.82
C ALA A 102 -3.94 -3.00 -10.32
N ASN A 103 -4.28 -1.82 -9.82
CA ASN A 103 -3.46 -0.62 -9.97
C ASN A 103 -2.38 -0.54 -8.88
N PHE A 104 -2.70 -1.09 -7.70
CA PHE A 104 -1.81 -1.19 -6.55
C PHE A 104 -1.80 -2.61 -6.01
N CYS A 105 -0.63 -3.05 -5.55
CA CYS A 105 -0.47 -4.36 -4.94
C CYS A 105 0.28 -4.23 -3.62
N ILE A 106 -0.26 -4.79 -2.55
CA ILE A 106 0.44 -4.90 -1.26
C ILE A 106 1.07 -6.29 -1.18
N LEU A 107 2.37 -6.32 -0.97
CA LEU A 107 3.18 -7.52 -0.86
C LEU A 107 3.79 -7.65 0.54
N GLY A 108 3.97 -8.88 1.00
CA GLY A 108 4.84 -9.19 2.13
C GLY A 108 6.32 -9.28 1.70
N THR A 109 7.14 -9.87 2.56
CA THR A 109 8.58 -10.02 2.32
C THR A 109 8.94 -11.02 1.21
N GLN A 110 8.00 -11.90 0.86
CA GLN A 110 8.14 -12.87 -0.23
C GLN A 110 7.65 -12.22 -1.53
N ILE A 111 8.56 -11.67 -2.32
CA ILE A 111 8.21 -11.03 -3.58
C ILE A 111 8.10 -12.11 -4.66
N PRO A 112 6.92 -12.29 -5.30
CA PRO A 112 6.77 -13.23 -6.40
C PRO A 112 7.49 -12.73 -7.67
N ASN A 113 7.47 -13.53 -8.74
CA ASN A 113 7.92 -13.05 -10.03
C ASN A 113 7.11 -11.80 -10.45
N LEU A 114 7.81 -10.73 -10.84
CA LEU A 114 7.19 -9.46 -11.19
C LEU A 114 6.31 -9.53 -12.44
N ASP A 115 6.49 -10.55 -13.29
CA ASP A 115 5.68 -10.77 -14.50
C ASP A 115 4.19 -11.05 -14.19
N VAL A 116 3.85 -11.36 -12.93
CA VAL A 116 2.45 -11.57 -12.54
C VAL A 116 1.68 -10.25 -12.36
N PHE A 117 2.36 -9.12 -12.32
CA PHE A 117 1.73 -7.82 -12.17
C PHE A 117 1.54 -7.12 -13.51
N ASN A 118 0.64 -6.14 -13.55
CA ASN A 118 0.49 -5.27 -14.71
C ASN A 118 1.74 -4.39 -14.86
N SER A 119 2.51 -4.59 -15.91
CA SER A 119 3.71 -3.78 -16.21
C SER A 119 3.43 -2.51 -17.03
N GLY A 120 2.15 -2.25 -17.35
CA GLY A 120 1.78 -1.19 -18.28
C GLY A 120 2.06 -1.57 -19.73
N THR A 121 2.04 -0.59 -20.62
CA THR A 121 2.38 -0.74 -22.04
C THR A 121 3.47 0.25 -22.43
N GLU A 122 4.09 0.07 -23.61
CA GLU A 122 5.07 1.03 -24.12
C GLU A 122 4.48 2.44 -24.29
N ASP A 123 3.19 2.52 -24.69
CA ASP A 123 2.49 3.79 -24.88
C ASP A 123 1.97 4.40 -23.55
N TYR A 124 1.69 3.54 -22.55
CA TYR A 124 1.12 3.94 -21.25
C TYR A 124 1.84 3.21 -20.11
N PRO A 125 3.11 3.52 -19.86
CA PRO A 125 3.89 2.89 -18.78
C PRO A 125 3.32 3.20 -17.38
N GLU A 126 2.65 4.34 -17.23
CA GLU A 126 1.99 4.76 -15.98
C GLU A 126 0.76 3.89 -15.64
N SER A 127 0.25 3.09 -16.57
CA SER A 127 -0.83 2.12 -16.31
C SER A 127 -0.35 0.88 -15.55
N GLY A 128 0.96 0.73 -15.37
CA GLY A 128 1.56 -0.35 -14.59
C GLY A 128 1.18 -0.30 -13.11
N ALA A 129 1.21 -1.46 -12.46
CA ALA A 129 0.88 -1.55 -11.05
C ALA A 129 1.97 -0.95 -10.16
N THR A 130 1.56 -0.23 -9.12
CA THR A 130 2.45 0.20 -8.04
C THR A 130 2.53 -0.88 -6.97
N LEU A 131 3.73 -1.29 -6.60
CA LEU A 131 3.96 -2.31 -5.59
C LEU A 131 4.33 -1.65 -4.26
N ILE A 132 3.59 -1.97 -3.21
CA ILE A 132 3.86 -1.58 -1.83
C ILE A 132 4.35 -2.82 -1.10
N ILE A 133 5.64 -2.86 -0.77
CA ILE A 133 6.25 -4.01 -0.12
C ILE A 133 6.35 -3.74 1.37
N GLN A 134 5.60 -4.48 2.15
CA GLN A 134 5.65 -4.41 3.61
C GLN A 134 6.72 -5.33 4.13
N THR A 135 7.67 -4.78 4.90
CA THR A 135 8.75 -5.50 5.53
C THR A 135 8.73 -5.28 7.04
N ASP A 136 9.37 -6.18 7.79
CA ASP A 136 9.47 -6.04 9.25
C ASP A 136 10.42 -4.92 9.65
N GLU A 137 11.45 -4.67 8.84
CA GLU A 137 12.47 -3.67 9.09
C GLU A 137 12.96 -3.02 7.79
N ILE A 138 13.24 -1.72 7.85
CA ILE A 138 13.94 -0.97 6.80
C ILE A 138 15.20 -0.39 7.42
N THR A 139 16.35 -0.69 6.86
CA THR A 139 17.65 -0.22 7.34
C THR A 139 18.41 0.53 6.25
N ASP A 140 19.35 1.38 6.67
CA ASP A 140 20.29 2.09 5.80
C ASP A 140 21.56 1.27 5.48
N GLN A 141 21.63 0.03 5.96
CA GLN A 141 22.72 -0.88 5.62
C GLN A 141 22.54 -1.38 4.19
N ALA A 142 23.24 -0.76 3.26
CA ALA A 142 23.15 -1.07 1.84
C ALA A 142 23.58 -2.50 1.55
N GLN A 143 22.64 -3.32 1.11
CA GLN A 143 22.90 -4.65 0.54
C GLN A 143 22.77 -4.64 -1.00
N LEU A 144 22.17 -3.60 -1.55
CA LEU A 144 21.92 -3.41 -2.97
C LEU A 144 22.42 -2.03 -3.39
N GLN A 145 23.05 -1.97 -4.55
CA GLN A 145 23.40 -0.72 -5.21
C GLN A 145 22.32 -0.38 -6.23
N LEU A 146 21.80 0.85 -6.18
CA LEU A 146 20.87 1.36 -7.16
C LEU A 146 21.64 2.06 -8.28
N GLU A 147 21.35 1.71 -9.53
CA GLU A 147 21.92 2.33 -10.72
C GLU A 147 20.82 2.72 -11.68
N GLY A 148 20.94 3.84 -12.33
CA GLY A 148 19.98 4.28 -13.34
C GLY A 148 20.00 5.78 -13.60
N PRO A 149 19.22 6.25 -14.58
CA PRO A 149 19.09 7.67 -14.87
C PRO A 149 18.59 8.45 -13.64
N GLY A 150 19.31 9.52 -13.26
CA GLY A 150 18.94 10.36 -12.13
C GLY A 150 19.45 9.87 -10.78
N ILE A 151 20.14 8.73 -10.71
CA ILE A 151 20.85 8.28 -9.52
C ILE A 151 22.30 8.76 -9.64
N GLU A 152 22.63 9.82 -8.91
CA GLU A 152 24.01 10.25 -8.76
C GLU A 152 24.74 9.25 -7.87
N THR A 153 25.97 8.91 -8.27
CA THR A 153 26.80 7.93 -7.57
C THR A 153 26.88 8.21 -6.07
N SER A 154 26.60 7.19 -5.30
CA SER A 154 26.83 7.09 -3.85
C SER A 154 28.28 7.27 -3.46
#